data_7819eda951270fc46098e1415b5be42f
#
_entry.id   7819eda951270fc46098e1415b5be42f
#
_cell.length_a   1.000
_cell.length_b   1.000
_cell.length_c   1.000
_cell.angle_alpha   90.00
_cell.angle_beta   90.00
_cell.angle_gamma   90.00
#
_symmetry.space_group_name_H-M   'P 1'
#
loop_
_entity.id
_entity.type
_entity.pdbx_description
1 polymer ?
#
loop_
_entity_poly.entity_id
_entity_poly.type
_entity_poly.pdbx_seq_one_letter_code
_entity_poly.pdbx_strand_id
1 'polypeptide(L)'
;MDRETFNRWLASYGSAWTGRDPGAAASLYADDATYQVTPFDEPLRGRAAIYEYWSGVARTEEKIQFEYEILAVTAEHGIARWWASFVRVPPGLATKLDGIFLISLDSAGRCRSLREWWHKRQ
;
A
#
# COMPACT_ATOMS: atom_id res chain seq x y z
N MET A 1 -9.91 15.20 4.46
CA MET A 1 -9.12 14.72 3.30
C MET A 1 -9.91 14.99 2.03
N ASP A 2 -9.25 15.43 0.98
CA ASP A 2 -9.93 15.60 -0.30
C ASP A 2 -9.46 14.54 -1.31
N ARG A 3 -10.25 14.42 -2.38
CA ARG A 3 -10.02 13.39 -3.40
C ARG A 3 -8.67 13.57 -4.10
N GLU A 4 -8.27 14.80 -4.36
CA GLU A 4 -7.01 15.09 -5.05
C GLU A 4 -5.81 14.66 -4.22
N THR A 5 -5.80 14.96 -2.94
CA THR A 5 -4.74 14.55 -2.02
C THR A 5 -4.66 13.03 -1.92
N PHE A 6 -5.80 12.38 -1.81
CA PHE A 6 -5.85 10.92 -1.75
C PHE A 6 -5.36 10.30 -3.06
N ASN A 7 -5.77 10.86 -4.19
CA ASN A 7 -5.31 10.37 -5.49
C ASN A 7 -3.79 10.48 -5.64
N ARG A 8 -3.20 11.59 -5.22
CA ARG A 8 -1.74 11.76 -5.26
C ARG A 8 -1.04 10.72 -4.41
N TRP A 9 -1.58 10.45 -3.22
CA TRP A 9 -1.00 9.44 -2.34
C TRP A 9 -1.03 8.06 -3.00
N LEU A 10 -2.18 7.68 -3.56
CA LEU A 10 -2.32 6.38 -4.24
C LEU A 10 -1.41 6.26 -5.45
N ALA A 11 -1.26 7.32 -6.23
CA ALA A 11 -0.36 7.33 -7.38
C ALA A 11 1.10 7.15 -6.94
N SER A 12 1.50 7.82 -5.86
CA SER A 12 2.84 7.69 -5.30
C SER A 12 3.09 6.29 -4.73
N TYR A 13 2.07 5.71 -4.08
CA TYR A 13 2.13 4.35 -3.58
C TYR A 13 2.37 3.35 -4.72
N GLY A 14 1.60 3.49 -5.80
CA GLY A 14 1.76 2.64 -6.98
C GLY A 14 3.14 2.75 -7.61
N SER A 15 3.66 3.97 -7.72
CA SER A 15 5.01 4.21 -8.26
C SER A 15 6.09 3.58 -7.38
N ALA A 16 5.95 3.68 -6.06
CA ALA A 16 6.91 3.10 -5.13
C ALA A 16 6.90 1.57 -5.19
N TRP A 17 5.72 0.97 -5.28
CA TRP A 17 5.60 -0.50 -5.36
C TRP A 17 6.15 -1.02 -6.70
N THR A 18 5.67 -0.46 -7.82
CA THR A 18 6.10 -0.92 -9.14
C THR A 18 7.58 -0.65 -9.38
N GLY A 19 8.13 0.40 -8.79
CA GLY A 19 9.56 0.73 -8.85
C GLY A 19 10.42 -0.08 -7.88
N ARG A 20 9.81 -0.91 -7.04
CA ARG A 20 10.51 -1.72 -6.02
C ARG A 20 11.42 -0.84 -5.15
N ASP A 21 10.86 0.25 -4.65
CA ASP A 21 11.60 1.27 -3.90
C ASP A 21 11.06 1.36 -2.47
N PRO A 22 11.64 0.61 -1.52
CA PRO A 22 11.16 0.62 -0.14
C PRO A 22 11.31 1.98 0.56
N GLY A 23 12.32 2.76 0.20
CA GLY A 23 12.49 4.10 0.74
C GLY A 23 11.37 5.04 0.32
N ALA A 24 11.03 5.01 -0.97
CA ALA A 24 9.90 5.79 -1.47
C ALA A 24 8.59 5.35 -0.84
N ALA A 25 8.38 4.04 -0.70
CA ALA A 25 7.17 3.51 -0.05
C ALA A 25 7.08 3.99 1.40
N ALA A 26 8.14 3.83 2.17
CA ALA A 26 8.15 4.22 3.59
C ALA A 26 7.94 5.72 3.78
N SER A 27 8.43 6.56 2.86
CA SER A 27 8.30 8.00 2.96
C SER A 27 6.86 8.50 2.84
N LEU A 28 5.94 7.65 2.38
CA LEU A 28 4.52 7.98 2.26
C LEU A 28 3.78 7.91 3.60
N TYR A 29 4.44 7.43 4.65
CA TYR A 29 3.83 7.19 5.95
C TYR A 29 4.37 8.15 7.00
N ALA A 30 3.52 8.53 7.95
CA ALA A 30 3.93 9.30 9.11
C ALA A 30 4.87 8.46 9.99
N ASP A 31 5.64 9.13 10.87
CA ASP A 31 6.63 8.44 11.72
C ASP A 31 6.00 7.34 12.58
N ASP A 32 4.79 7.57 13.05
CA ASP A 32 4.06 6.66 13.95
C ASP A 32 2.91 5.94 13.27
N ALA A 33 2.96 5.83 11.95
CA ALA A 33 1.90 5.21 11.17
C ALA A 33 1.70 3.74 11.54
N THR A 34 0.48 3.26 11.30
CA THR A 34 0.16 1.85 11.41
C THR A 34 -0.25 1.32 10.03
N TYR A 35 0.19 0.12 9.72
CA TYR A 35 -0.14 -0.55 8.47
C TYR A 35 -0.57 -1.98 8.76
N GLN A 36 -1.84 -2.27 8.57
CA GLN A 36 -2.38 -3.61 8.78
C GLN A 36 -2.52 -4.30 7.44
N VAL A 37 -1.63 -5.24 7.16
CA VAL A 37 -1.55 -5.93 5.87
C VAL A 37 -2.74 -6.85 5.65
N THR A 38 -3.16 -7.56 6.71
CA THR A 38 -4.38 -8.37 6.71
C THR A 38 -5.08 -8.21 8.05
N PRO A 39 -6.40 -8.49 8.12
CA PRO A 39 -7.13 -8.31 9.38
C PRO A 39 -6.68 -9.24 10.51
N PHE A 40 -6.00 -10.33 10.19
CA PHE A 40 -5.56 -11.29 11.22
C PHE A 40 -4.16 -11.02 11.74
N ASP A 41 -3.39 -10.14 11.08
CA ASP A 41 -2.02 -9.83 11.46
C ASP A 41 -1.98 -8.65 12.43
N GLU A 42 -0.97 -8.63 13.29
CA GLU A 42 -0.65 -7.43 14.05
C GLU A 42 -0.25 -6.32 13.08
N PRO A 43 -0.72 -5.08 13.29
CA PRO A 43 -0.30 -3.98 12.43
C PRO A 43 1.21 -3.73 12.56
N LEU A 44 1.83 -3.41 11.43
CA LEU A 44 3.17 -2.85 11.44
C LEU A 44 3.08 -1.46 12.06
N ARG A 45 4.00 -1.11 12.93
CA ARG A 45 3.98 0.18 13.63
C ARG A 45 5.27 0.93 13.37
N GLY A 46 5.12 2.14 12.85
CA GLY A 46 6.23 3.04 12.58
C GLY A 46 6.87 2.82 11.23
N ARG A 47 7.54 3.88 10.77
CA ARG A 47 8.12 3.90 9.41
C ARG A 47 9.21 2.84 9.23
N ALA A 48 10.00 2.55 10.26
CA ALA A 48 11.06 1.55 10.15
C ALA A 48 10.50 0.15 9.88
N ALA A 49 9.42 -0.24 10.57
CA ALA A 49 8.78 -1.54 10.35
C ALA A 49 8.16 -1.60 8.94
N ILE A 50 7.58 -0.50 8.47
CA ILE A 50 6.98 -0.40 7.14
C ILE A 50 8.08 -0.51 6.07
N TYR A 51 9.23 0.14 6.28
CA TYR A 51 10.38 0.01 5.39
C TYR A 51 10.84 -1.44 5.27
N GLU A 52 10.97 -2.15 6.40
CA GLU A 52 11.38 -3.55 6.40
C GLU A 52 10.40 -4.42 5.60
N TYR A 53 9.11 -4.19 5.78
CA TYR A 53 8.09 -4.90 5.02
C TYR A 53 8.27 -4.68 3.52
N TRP A 54 8.41 -3.44 3.09
CA TRP A 54 8.57 -3.11 1.66
C TRP A 54 9.91 -3.57 1.10
N SER A 55 10.95 -3.65 1.92
CA SER A 55 12.21 -4.26 1.51
C SER A 55 12.03 -5.72 1.15
N GLY A 56 11.21 -6.45 1.93
CA GLY A 56 10.86 -7.84 1.62
C GLY A 56 10.07 -7.96 0.32
N VAL A 57 9.11 -7.07 0.10
CA VAL A 57 8.33 -7.01 -1.14
C VAL A 57 9.27 -6.79 -2.33
N ALA A 58 10.18 -5.82 -2.24
CA ALA A 58 11.11 -5.51 -3.32
C ALA A 58 12.01 -6.69 -3.68
N ARG A 59 12.39 -7.51 -2.68
CA ARG A 59 13.24 -8.68 -2.92
C ARG A 59 12.49 -9.86 -3.53
N THR A 60 11.17 -9.94 -3.33
CA THR A 60 10.41 -11.15 -3.66
C THR A 60 9.35 -10.96 -4.73
N GLU A 61 9.24 -9.76 -5.29
CA GLU A 61 8.24 -9.50 -6.33
C GLU A 61 8.90 -8.81 -7.52
N GLU A 62 8.53 -9.25 -8.72
CA GLU A 62 9.00 -8.69 -10.00
C GLU A 62 7.82 -8.47 -10.92
N LYS A 63 8.00 -7.63 -11.95
CA LYS A 63 6.99 -7.35 -12.98
C LYS A 63 5.70 -6.86 -12.37
N ILE A 64 5.80 -5.91 -11.47
CA ILE A 64 4.68 -5.43 -10.67
C ILE A 64 3.84 -4.45 -11.48
N GLN A 65 2.52 -4.68 -11.48
CA GLN A 65 1.54 -3.73 -12.02
C GLN A 65 0.55 -3.41 -10.90
N PHE A 66 0.15 -2.17 -10.79
CA PHE A 66 -0.77 -1.70 -9.75
C PHE A 66 -1.74 -0.69 -10.34
N GLU A 67 -3.03 -0.89 -10.07
CA GLU A 67 -4.08 0.05 -10.46
C GLU A 67 -5.06 0.21 -9.32
N TYR A 68 -5.82 1.28 -9.34
CA TYR A 68 -6.80 1.57 -8.29
C TYR A 68 -7.95 2.40 -8.83
N GLU A 69 -9.05 2.39 -8.06
CA GLU A 69 -10.14 3.33 -8.24
C GLU A 69 -10.58 3.83 -6.88
N ILE A 70 -10.81 5.13 -6.76
CA ILE A 70 -11.28 5.74 -5.51
C ILE A 70 -12.77 5.49 -5.41
N LEU A 71 -13.20 4.87 -4.31
CA LEU A 71 -14.61 4.56 -4.08
C LEU A 71 -15.31 5.64 -3.27
N ALA A 72 -14.63 6.22 -2.29
CA ALA A 72 -15.20 7.26 -1.44
C ALA A 72 -14.10 8.02 -0.73
N VAL A 73 -14.37 9.27 -0.38
CA VAL A 73 -13.51 10.09 0.47
C VAL A 73 -14.42 10.78 1.49
N THR A 74 -14.06 10.63 2.77
CA THR A 74 -14.74 11.32 3.86
C THR A 74 -13.79 12.33 4.50
N ALA A 75 -14.22 13.00 5.56
CA ALA A 75 -13.36 13.93 6.29
C ALA A 75 -12.10 13.24 6.84
N GLU A 76 -12.20 11.97 7.24
CA GLU A 76 -11.13 11.25 7.91
C GLU A 76 -10.52 10.12 7.11
N HIS A 77 -11.23 9.58 6.10
CA HIS A 77 -10.80 8.37 5.41
C HIS A 77 -10.95 8.48 3.90
N GLY A 78 -10.02 7.81 3.21
CA GLY A 78 -10.18 7.46 1.81
C GLY A 78 -10.36 5.97 1.67
N ILE A 79 -11.26 5.57 0.78
CA ILE A 79 -11.55 4.17 0.48
C ILE A 79 -11.28 3.96 -1.00
N ALA A 80 -10.43 3.00 -1.33
CA ALA A 80 -10.09 2.69 -2.71
C ALA A 80 -10.08 1.19 -2.93
N ARG A 81 -10.59 0.77 -4.07
CA ARG A 81 -10.33 -0.57 -4.56
C ARG A 81 -8.99 -0.54 -5.28
N TRP A 82 -8.20 -1.57 -5.11
CA TRP A 82 -6.92 -1.71 -5.82
C TRP A 82 -6.76 -3.13 -6.33
N TRP A 83 -5.97 -3.30 -7.38
CA TRP A 83 -5.61 -4.62 -7.87
C TRP A 83 -4.19 -4.56 -8.42
N ALA A 84 -3.51 -5.68 -8.27
CA ALA A 84 -2.11 -5.77 -8.65
C ALA A 84 -1.80 -7.14 -9.20
N SER A 85 -0.77 -7.19 -10.05
CA SER A 85 -0.20 -8.45 -10.51
C SER A 85 1.30 -8.37 -10.41
N PHE A 86 1.92 -9.49 -10.09
CA PHE A 86 3.37 -9.58 -10.04
C PHE A 86 3.80 -11.04 -10.14
N VAL A 87 5.09 -11.24 -10.29
CA VAL A 87 5.70 -12.56 -10.24
C VAL A 87 6.47 -12.66 -8.93
N ARG A 88 6.11 -13.63 -8.11
CA ARG A 88 6.82 -13.87 -6.84
C ARG A 88 8.05 -14.71 -7.10
N VAL A 89 9.18 -14.24 -6.65
CA VAL A 89 10.47 -14.90 -6.84
C VAL A 89 11.16 -15.15 -5.50
N PRO A 90 11.81 -16.31 -5.32
CA PRO A 90 11.53 -17.55 -5.99
C PRO A 90 10.17 -18.10 -5.61
N PRO A 91 9.50 -18.97 -6.40
CA PRO A 91 10.00 -19.71 -7.55
C PRO A 91 9.64 -19.14 -8.92
N GLY A 92 9.00 -17.96 -9.01
CA GLY A 92 8.53 -17.43 -10.26
C GLY A 92 7.04 -17.72 -10.47
N LEU A 93 6.24 -17.40 -9.46
CA LEU A 93 4.81 -17.68 -9.41
C LEU A 93 4.01 -16.43 -9.74
N ALA A 94 3.25 -16.48 -10.86
CA ALA A 94 2.36 -15.38 -11.22
C ALA A 94 1.27 -15.23 -10.16
N THR A 95 1.12 -14.02 -9.63
CA THR A 95 0.22 -13.73 -8.51
C THR A 95 -0.63 -12.52 -8.84
N LYS A 96 -1.92 -12.58 -8.49
CA LYS A 96 -2.84 -11.45 -8.59
C LYS A 96 -3.46 -11.17 -7.23
N LEU A 97 -3.58 -9.89 -6.91
CA LEU A 97 -4.27 -9.43 -5.71
C LEU A 97 -5.37 -8.47 -6.12
N ASP A 98 -6.45 -8.44 -5.35
CA ASP A 98 -7.55 -7.50 -5.51
C ASP A 98 -8.11 -7.20 -4.13
N GLY A 99 -8.20 -5.94 -3.77
CA GLY A 99 -8.60 -5.61 -2.42
C GLY A 99 -9.12 -4.20 -2.23
N ILE A 100 -9.31 -3.86 -0.97
CA ILE A 100 -9.82 -2.56 -0.53
C ILE A 100 -8.83 -1.97 0.47
N PHE A 101 -8.49 -0.69 0.28
CA PHE A 101 -7.78 0.14 1.25
C PHE A 101 -8.75 1.00 2.04
N LEU A 102 -8.50 1.11 3.33
CA LEU A 102 -9.06 2.14 4.19
C LEU A 102 -7.89 2.96 4.72
N ILE A 103 -7.78 4.22 4.31
CA ILE A 103 -6.58 5.03 4.54
C ILE A 103 -6.95 6.35 5.20
N SER A 104 -6.14 6.74 6.20
CA SER A 104 -6.22 8.05 6.83
C SER A 104 -4.90 8.79 6.61
N LEU A 105 -4.97 10.04 6.14
CA LEU A 105 -3.79 10.89 5.92
C LEU A 105 -3.74 11.97 6.97
N ASP A 106 -2.52 12.42 7.30
CA ASP A 106 -2.32 13.56 8.19
C ASP A 106 -2.35 14.88 7.41
N SER A 107 -2.15 15.99 8.10
CA SER A 107 -2.18 17.32 7.48
C SER A 107 -1.04 17.55 6.49
N ALA A 108 0.03 16.76 6.58
CA ALA A 108 1.14 16.82 5.63
C ALA A 108 0.94 15.90 4.43
N GLY A 109 -0.18 15.16 4.37
CA GLY A 109 -0.47 14.25 3.28
C GLY A 109 0.20 12.89 3.41
N ARG A 110 0.75 12.56 4.57
CA ARG A 110 1.33 11.25 4.84
C ARG A 110 0.30 10.33 5.47
N CYS A 111 0.42 9.05 5.19
CA CYS A 111 -0.50 8.06 5.74
C CYS A 111 -0.25 7.87 7.24
N ARG A 112 -1.32 8.02 8.03
CA ARG A 112 -1.31 7.73 9.47
C ARG A 112 -1.73 6.31 9.74
N SER A 113 -2.65 5.80 8.95
CA SER A 113 -3.24 4.47 9.15
C SER A 113 -3.67 3.92 7.81
N LEU A 114 -3.22 2.71 7.53
CA LEU A 114 -3.67 1.95 6.36
C LEU A 114 -4.13 0.58 6.83
N ARG A 115 -5.32 0.21 6.43
CA ARG A 115 -5.86 -1.13 6.64
C ARG A 115 -6.31 -1.66 5.29
N GLU A 116 -6.07 -2.96 5.05
CA GLU A 116 -6.48 -3.55 3.80
C GLU A 116 -7.08 -4.93 4.00
N TRP A 117 -7.94 -5.27 3.06
CA TRP A 117 -8.56 -6.60 2.91
C TRP A 117 -8.35 -6.98 1.46
N TRP A 118 -7.84 -8.17 1.20
CA TRP A 118 -7.55 -8.56 -0.17
C TRP A 118 -7.71 -10.06 -0.38
N HIS A 119 -7.92 -10.40 -1.64
CA HIS A 119 -7.97 -11.77 -2.10
C HIS A 119 -6.80 -12.01 -3.03
N LYS A 120 -6.36 -13.26 -3.08
CA LYS A 120 -5.19 -13.64 -3.87
C LYS A 120 -5.54 -14.78 -4.82
N ARG A 121 -5.02 -14.70 -6.03
CA ARG A 121 -5.08 -15.77 -7.02
C ARG A 121 -3.68 -16.06 -7.53
N GLN A 122 -3.36 -17.35 -7.60
CA GLN A 122 -2.06 -17.81 -8.11
C GLN A 122 -2.24 -18.85 -9.19
#